data_215755ea2ea6ade3c5f16fce4c80276b
#
_entry.id   215755ea2ea6ade3c5f16fce4c80276b
#
_cell.length_a   1.000
_cell.length_b   1.000
_cell.length_c   1.000
_cell.angle_alpha   90.00
_cell.angle_beta   90.00
_cell.angle_gamma   90.00
#
_symmetry.space_group_name_H-M   'P 1'
#
loop_
_entity.id
_entity.type
_entity.pdbx_description
1 polymer ?
#
loop_
_entity_poly.entity_id
_entity_poly.type
_entity_poly.pdbx_seq_one_letter_code
_entity_poly.pdbx_strand_id
1 'polypeptide(L)'
;LLHQGFEALAALALAFACDAAIRRYLWYGRLGENGRSHVPNILIGMASLAGYALTLLLIASQIFGLDVTAVAATSGVVAIVLGVSAQQTLGQIFAGLALNVSRPFRMGDSLQIDGVWGVVVDADWRAVTLRTYEGNLVTLPNTSVAAARLTNLDAPTPDLRHHIPFVADIDIAPGKVRETALETLRSLPHVLATPEPLVLFKNFEERGVLYEAIFWHRDPNVYILRRDEVGQALWYAFRRNNVTIAVHRRLLERPTDGAAAAPPRD
;
A
#
# COMPACT_ATOMS: atom_id res chain seq x y z
N LEU A 1 -49.55 34.27 -17.12
CA LEU A 1 -49.59 32.82 -17.37
C LEU A 1 -48.67 32.41 -18.54
N LEU A 2 -48.79 33.03 -19.75
CA LEU A 2 -47.97 32.67 -20.91
C LEU A 2 -46.46 32.95 -20.65
N HIS A 3 -46.14 34.07 -20.00
CA HIS A 3 -44.76 34.42 -19.64
C HIS A 3 -44.15 33.43 -18.60
N GLN A 4 -44.92 33.11 -17.56
CA GLN A 4 -44.55 32.13 -16.53
C GLN A 4 -44.34 30.72 -17.12
N GLY A 5 -45.23 30.34 -18.07
CA GLY A 5 -45.06 29.06 -18.78
C GLY A 5 -43.79 28.99 -19.61
N PHE A 6 -43.43 30.09 -20.27
CA PHE A 6 -42.19 30.18 -21.04
C PHE A 6 -40.93 30.12 -20.14
N GLU A 7 -40.94 30.84 -19.01
CA GLU A 7 -39.84 30.80 -18.02
C GLU A 7 -39.66 29.40 -17.42
N ALA A 8 -40.77 28.70 -17.09
CA ALA A 8 -40.72 27.34 -16.57
C ALA A 8 -40.13 26.36 -17.59
N LEU A 9 -40.55 26.48 -18.87
CA LEU A 9 -39.97 25.66 -19.95
C LEU A 9 -38.50 25.95 -20.18
N ALA A 10 -38.09 27.21 -20.12
CA ALA A 10 -36.69 27.61 -20.27
C ALA A 10 -35.84 27.04 -19.12
N ALA A 11 -36.33 27.09 -17.87
CA ALA A 11 -35.64 26.53 -16.71
C ALA A 11 -35.46 24.99 -16.81
N LEU A 12 -36.52 24.27 -17.26
CA LEU A 12 -36.42 22.84 -17.49
C LEU A 12 -35.47 22.48 -18.63
N ALA A 13 -35.50 23.23 -19.73
CA ALA A 13 -34.57 23.03 -20.84
C ALA A 13 -33.13 23.26 -20.41
N LEU A 14 -32.89 24.27 -19.58
CA LEU A 14 -31.55 24.53 -19.02
C LEU A 14 -31.10 23.40 -18.10
N ALA A 15 -31.99 22.91 -17.21
CA ALA A 15 -31.69 21.79 -16.34
C ALA A 15 -31.35 20.53 -17.14
N PHE A 16 -32.12 20.24 -18.20
CA PHE A 16 -31.82 19.11 -19.09
C PHE A 16 -30.50 19.27 -19.84
N ALA A 17 -30.21 20.48 -20.35
CA ALA A 17 -28.94 20.75 -21.02
C ALA A 17 -27.74 20.61 -20.07
N CYS A 18 -27.87 21.09 -18.83
CA CYS A 18 -26.85 20.92 -17.79
C CYS A 18 -26.66 19.44 -17.45
N ASP A 19 -27.71 18.67 -17.23
CA ASP A 19 -27.62 17.23 -16.98
C ASP A 19 -26.94 16.49 -18.14
N ALA A 20 -27.34 16.79 -19.37
CA ALA A 20 -26.74 16.20 -20.57
C ALA A 20 -25.25 16.55 -20.71
N ALA A 21 -24.89 17.81 -20.42
CA ALA A 21 -23.50 18.26 -20.43
C ALA A 21 -22.66 17.56 -19.33
N ILE A 22 -23.18 17.49 -18.10
CA ILE A 22 -22.55 16.79 -17.00
C ILE A 22 -22.33 15.31 -17.33
N ARG A 23 -23.35 14.63 -17.86
CA ARG A 23 -23.23 13.23 -18.30
C ARG A 23 -22.16 13.07 -19.36
N ARG A 24 -22.13 13.94 -20.38
CA ARG A 24 -21.24 13.84 -21.52
C ARG A 24 -19.78 14.15 -21.13
N TYR A 25 -19.53 15.21 -20.37
CA TYR A 25 -18.18 15.71 -20.08
C TYR A 25 -17.55 15.12 -18.82
N LEU A 26 -18.31 14.92 -17.73
CA LEU A 26 -17.78 14.40 -16.48
C LEU A 26 -17.84 12.87 -16.42
N TRP A 27 -19.00 12.29 -16.70
CA TRP A 27 -19.20 10.86 -16.48
C TRP A 27 -18.65 9.98 -17.60
N TYR A 28 -18.81 10.37 -18.86
CA TYR A 28 -18.37 9.60 -20.01
C TYR A 28 -17.07 10.11 -20.66
N GLY A 29 -16.70 11.37 -20.44
CA GLY A 29 -15.49 11.98 -20.99
C GLY A 29 -14.25 11.71 -20.16
N ARG A 30 -14.10 12.44 -19.06
CA ARG A 30 -12.88 12.40 -18.23
C ARG A 30 -12.73 11.18 -17.33
N LEU A 31 -13.83 10.60 -16.86
CA LEU A 31 -13.82 9.43 -15.95
C LEU A 31 -13.92 8.10 -16.71
N GLY A 32 -14.12 8.13 -18.05
CA GLY A 32 -14.31 6.96 -18.90
C GLY A 32 -13.16 6.67 -19.89
N GLU A 33 -11.99 7.25 -19.72
CA GLU A 33 -10.87 7.24 -20.69
C GLU A 33 -10.33 5.84 -21.08
N ASN A 34 -10.78 4.76 -20.42
CA ASN A 34 -10.47 3.38 -20.77
C ASN A 34 -11.71 2.49 -21.00
N GLY A 35 -12.86 3.06 -21.38
CA GLY A 35 -14.06 2.28 -21.73
C GLY A 35 -14.79 1.63 -20.56
N ARG A 36 -14.37 1.84 -19.32
CA ARG A 36 -15.05 1.44 -18.10
C ARG A 36 -15.41 2.67 -17.30
N SER A 37 -16.68 3.07 -17.34
CA SER A 37 -17.17 4.09 -16.41
C SER A 37 -17.06 3.55 -14.99
N HIS A 38 -16.15 4.11 -14.22
CA HIS A 38 -15.88 3.68 -12.84
C HIS A 38 -17.02 4.08 -11.87
N VAL A 39 -18.01 4.83 -12.34
CA VAL A 39 -19.14 5.30 -11.53
C VAL A 39 -20.41 4.54 -11.90
N PRO A 40 -21.11 3.91 -10.94
CA PRO A 40 -22.35 3.21 -11.19
C PRO A 40 -23.41 4.13 -11.79
N ASN A 41 -24.11 3.69 -12.84
CA ASN A 41 -25.18 4.44 -13.51
C ASN A 41 -26.29 4.87 -12.54
N ILE A 42 -26.52 4.13 -11.47
CA ILE A 42 -27.51 4.45 -10.45
C ILE A 42 -27.17 5.77 -9.72
N LEU A 43 -25.88 6.05 -9.44
CA LEU A 43 -25.46 7.30 -8.81
C LEU A 43 -25.67 8.50 -9.74
N ILE A 44 -25.40 8.31 -11.02
CA ILE A 44 -25.67 9.32 -12.06
C ILE A 44 -27.17 9.60 -12.12
N GLY A 45 -28.00 8.54 -12.12
CA GLY A 45 -29.46 8.66 -12.11
C GLY A 45 -30.01 9.38 -10.88
N MET A 46 -29.46 9.06 -9.69
CA MET A 46 -29.87 9.72 -8.43
C MET A 46 -29.46 11.21 -8.42
N ALA A 47 -28.27 11.56 -8.89
CA ALA A 47 -27.87 12.96 -9.00
C ALA A 47 -28.75 13.76 -9.95
N SER A 48 -29.10 13.18 -11.10
CA SER A 48 -30.04 13.81 -12.05
C SER A 48 -31.44 13.95 -11.47
N LEU A 49 -31.97 12.94 -10.78
CA LEU A 49 -33.28 12.99 -10.12
C LEU A 49 -33.32 14.12 -9.08
N ALA A 50 -32.28 14.24 -8.25
CA ALA A 50 -32.14 15.30 -7.25
C ALA A 50 -32.10 16.69 -7.93
N GLY A 51 -31.37 16.84 -9.03
CA GLY A 51 -31.27 18.07 -9.82
C GLY A 51 -32.64 18.48 -10.41
N TYR A 52 -33.39 17.54 -10.98
CA TYR A 52 -34.74 17.81 -11.51
C TYR A 52 -35.72 18.14 -10.40
N ALA A 53 -35.70 17.45 -9.26
CA ALA A 53 -36.54 17.74 -8.10
C ALA A 53 -36.28 19.18 -7.57
N LEU A 54 -35.01 19.57 -7.45
CA LEU A 54 -34.67 20.94 -7.06
C LEU A 54 -35.16 21.97 -8.08
N THR A 55 -34.98 21.71 -9.37
CA THR A 55 -35.46 22.60 -10.43
C THR A 55 -36.99 22.78 -10.38
N LEU A 56 -37.72 21.70 -10.16
CA LEU A 56 -39.20 21.77 -10.01
C LEU A 56 -39.62 22.60 -8.79
N LEU A 57 -38.94 22.43 -7.64
CA LEU A 57 -39.19 23.24 -6.45
C LEU A 57 -38.91 24.73 -6.69
N LEU A 58 -37.81 25.05 -7.39
CA LEU A 58 -37.50 26.44 -7.75
C LEU A 58 -38.54 27.05 -8.71
N ILE A 59 -38.98 26.31 -9.70
CA ILE A 59 -40.06 26.74 -10.63
C ILE A 59 -41.34 27.00 -9.85
N ALA A 60 -41.74 26.08 -8.98
CA ALA A 60 -42.96 26.22 -8.17
C ALA A 60 -42.92 27.47 -7.28
N SER A 61 -41.77 27.70 -6.61
CA SER A 61 -41.62 28.85 -5.72
C SER A 61 -41.43 30.16 -6.46
N GLN A 62 -40.50 30.24 -7.40
CA GLN A 62 -40.04 31.53 -7.98
C GLN A 62 -40.93 31.98 -9.14
N ILE A 63 -41.44 31.04 -9.93
CA ILE A 63 -42.26 31.37 -11.12
C ILE A 63 -43.76 31.38 -10.82
N PHE A 64 -44.24 30.41 -10.05
CA PHE A 64 -45.66 30.31 -9.72
C PHE A 64 -46.02 30.88 -8.35
N GLY A 65 -45.04 31.31 -7.55
CA GLY A 65 -45.28 31.92 -6.23
C GLY A 65 -45.89 30.95 -5.21
N LEU A 66 -45.73 29.66 -5.40
CA LEU A 66 -46.29 28.65 -4.48
C LEU A 66 -45.46 28.60 -3.19
N ASP A 67 -46.13 28.45 -2.06
CA ASP A 67 -45.47 28.20 -0.79
C ASP A 67 -44.99 26.75 -0.73
N VAL A 68 -43.70 26.57 -0.99
CA VAL A 68 -43.01 25.27 -0.96
C VAL A 68 -42.30 25.00 0.37
N THR A 69 -42.52 25.85 1.37
CA THR A 69 -41.78 25.79 2.65
C THR A 69 -41.93 24.43 3.35
N ALA A 70 -43.16 23.92 3.43
CA ALA A 70 -43.44 22.62 4.05
C ALA A 70 -42.81 21.46 3.26
N VAL A 71 -42.86 21.51 1.93
CA VAL A 71 -42.28 20.51 1.04
C VAL A 71 -40.74 20.55 1.15
N ALA A 72 -40.14 21.74 1.15
CA ALA A 72 -38.72 21.93 1.30
C ALA A 72 -38.23 21.45 2.66
N ALA A 73 -38.94 21.74 3.75
CA ALA A 73 -38.58 21.28 5.10
C ALA A 73 -38.62 19.74 5.19
N THR A 74 -39.68 19.11 4.71
CA THR A 74 -39.82 17.65 4.70
C THR A 74 -38.76 16.99 3.80
N SER A 75 -38.50 17.55 2.63
CA SER A 75 -37.47 17.09 1.70
C SER A 75 -36.05 17.21 2.34
N GLY A 76 -35.83 18.25 3.14
CA GLY A 76 -34.58 18.44 3.88
C GLY A 76 -34.31 17.29 4.86
N VAL A 77 -35.31 16.86 5.61
CA VAL A 77 -35.19 15.73 6.53
C VAL A 77 -34.90 14.44 5.74
N VAL A 78 -35.59 14.17 4.67
CA VAL A 78 -35.34 13.02 3.80
C VAL A 78 -33.92 13.08 3.21
N ALA A 79 -33.49 14.24 2.76
CA ALA A 79 -32.14 14.43 2.21
C ALA A 79 -31.03 14.15 3.26
N ILE A 80 -31.23 14.53 4.54
CA ILE A 80 -30.31 14.22 5.62
C ILE A 80 -30.21 12.71 5.81
N VAL A 81 -31.35 12.00 5.89
CA VAL A 81 -31.38 10.55 6.08
C VAL A 81 -30.68 9.84 4.91
N LEU A 82 -30.99 10.25 3.67
CA LEU A 82 -30.32 9.70 2.48
C LEU A 82 -28.84 10.03 2.44
N GLY A 83 -28.44 11.25 2.83
CA GLY A 83 -27.05 11.69 2.90
C GLY A 83 -26.23 10.85 3.89
N VAL A 84 -26.76 10.63 5.08
CA VAL A 84 -26.11 9.77 6.08
C VAL A 84 -26.00 8.32 5.57
N SER A 85 -27.07 7.81 4.94
CA SER A 85 -27.07 6.46 4.37
C SER A 85 -26.05 6.31 3.22
N ALA A 86 -25.84 7.36 2.43
CA ALA A 86 -24.90 7.37 1.32
C ALA A 86 -23.45 7.73 1.72
N GLN A 87 -23.23 8.20 2.93
CA GLN A 87 -21.95 8.75 3.39
C GLN A 87 -20.77 7.80 3.16
N GLN A 88 -20.93 6.52 3.47
CA GLN A 88 -19.88 5.53 3.28
C GLN A 88 -19.53 5.36 1.79
N THR A 89 -20.52 5.28 0.93
CA THR A 89 -20.32 5.12 -0.53
C THR A 89 -19.63 6.35 -1.12
N LEU A 90 -20.07 7.54 -0.72
CA LEU A 90 -19.41 8.79 -1.14
C LEU A 90 -17.96 8.86 -0.65
N GLY A 91 -17.71 8.42 0.59
CA GLY A 91 -16.35 8.31 1.12
C GLY A 91 -15.43 7.44 0.25
N GLN A 92 -15.92 6.28 -0.22
CA GLN A 92 -15.17 5.42 -1.15
C GLN A 92 -14.86 6.12 -2.47
N ILE A 93 -15.83 6.84 -3.03
CA ILE A 93 -15.67 7.56 -4.30
C ILE A 93 -14.63 8.68 -4.15
N PHE A 94 -14.73 9.48 -3.08
CA PHE A 94 -13.77 10.56 -2.84
C PHE A 94 -12.36 10.04 -2.56
N ALA A 95 -12.23 8.94 -1.79
CA ALA A 95 -10.95 8.29 -1.56
C ALA A 95 -10.36 7.75 -2.87
N GLY A 96 -11.18 7.08 -3.70
CA GLY A 96 -10.75 6.61 -5.02
C GLY A 96 -10.31 7.73 -5.96
N LEU A 97 -11.03 8.85 -5.95
CA LEU A 97 -10.67 10.06 -6.71
C LEU A 97 -9.34 10.64 -6.22
N ALA A 98 -9.14 10.74 -4.90
CA ALA A 98 -7.90 11.24 -4.29
C ALA A 98 -6.71 10.35 -4.66
N LEU A 99 -6.86 9.02 -4.60
CA LEU A 99 -5.83 8.06 -5.02
C LEU A 99 -5.50 8.20 -6.52
N ASN A 100 -6.51 8.40 -7.37
CA ASN A 100 -6.32 8.58 -8.81
C ASN A 100 -5.59 9.90 -9.15
N VAL A 101 -5.89 10.97 -8.43
CA VAL A 101 -5.22 12.28 -8.62
C VAL A 101 -3.79 12.25 -8.08
N SER A 102 -3.58 11.73 -6.88
CA SER A 102 -2.25 11.69 -6.24
C SER A 102 -1.34 10.61 -6.81
N ARG A 103 -1.92 9.55 -7.39
CA ARG A 103 -1.22 8.41 -8.01
C ARG A 103 -0.05 7.87 -7.20
N PRO A 104 -0.26 7.48 -5.94
CA PRO A 104 0.82 6.94 -5.09
C PRO A 104 1.33 5.59 -5.60
N PHE A 105 0.60 4.93 -6.47
CA PHE A 105 0.95 3.67 -7.15
C PHE A 105 0.31 3.60 -8.54
N ARG A 106 0.75 2.62 -9.32
CA ARG A 106 0.22 2.28 -10.65
C ARG A 106 -0.19 0.81 -10.69
N MET A 107 -0.98 0.45 -11.71
CA MET A 107 -1.25 -0.97 -12.01
C MET A 107 0.07 -1.69 -12.27
N GLY A 108 0.24 -2.85 -11.63
CA GLY A 108 1.46 -3.64 -11.70
C GLY A 108 2.49 -3.34 -10.62
N ASP A 109 2.37 -2.24 -9.88
CA ASP A 109 3.28 -1.94 -8.77
C ASP A 109 3.11 -2.95 -7.63
N SER A 110 4.23 -3.29 -7.00
CA SER A 110 4.28 -4.07 -5.77
C SER A 110 4.12 -3.16 -4.57
N LEU A 111 3.09 -3.41 -3.78
CA LEU A 111 2.75 -2.58 -2.62
C LEU A 111 2.78 -3.38 -1.33
N GLN A 112 3.05 -2.65 -0.25
CA GLN A 112 2.74 -3.07 1.11
C GLN A 112 1.74 -2.06 1.71
N ILE A 113 0.55 -2.54 2.06
CA ILE A 113 -0.52 -1.74 2.66
C ILE A 113 -0.95 -2.44 3.96
N ASP A 114 -0.72 -1.80 5.12
CA ASP A 114 -1.04 -2.34 6.46
C ASP A 114 -0.60 -3.81 6.67
N GLY A 115 0.60 -4.15 6.18
CA GLY A 115 1.16 -5.49 6.31
C GLY A 115 0.75 -6.48 5.21
N VAL A 116 -0.19 -6.14 4.34
CA VAL A 116 -0.53 -6.93 3.15
C VAL A 116 0.46 -6.59 2.04
N TRP A 117 1.13 -7.61 1.51
CA TRP A 117 2.08 -7.51 0.40
C TRP A 117 1.48 -8.08 -0.87
N GLY A 118 1.58 -7.36 -1.98
CA GLY A 118 1.09 -7.86 -3.26
C GLY A 118 1.26 -6.89 -4.40
N VAL A 119 0.95 -7.36 -5.59
CA VAL A 119 0.97 -6.58 -6.84
C VAL A 119 -0.42 -6.03 -7.13
N VAL A 120 -0.52 -4.77 -7.51
CA VAL A 120 -1.79 -4.14 -7.90
C VAL A 120 -2.28 -4.76 -9.20
N VAL A 121 -3.39 -5.48 -9.14
CA VAL A 121 -4.00 -6.13 -10.31
C VAL A 121 -5.26 -5.41 -10.79
N ASP A 122 -5.91 -4.65 -9.90
CA ASP A 122 -7.07 -3.83 -10.25
C ASP A 122 -7.22 -2.66 -9.27
N ALA A 123 -7.73 -1.53 -9.78
CA ALA A 123 -8.04 -0.36 -8.97
C ALA A 123 -9.25 0.35 -9.59
N ASP A 124 -10.35 0.33 -8.86
CA ASP A 124 -11.60 0.94 -9.29
C ASP A 124 -12.02 2.11 -8.36
N TRP A 125 -13.21 2.67 -8.60
CA TRP A 125 -13.74 3.78 -7.81
C TRP A 125 -14.00 3.42 -6.34
N ARG A 126 -14.10 2.15 -5.99
CA ARG A 126 -14.48 1.62 -4.68
C ARG A 126 -13.31 0.98 -3.96
N ALA A 127 -12.44 0.27 -4.66
CA ALA A 127 -11.44 -0.60 -4.05
C ALA A 127 -10.19 -0.76 -4.90
N VAL A 128 -9.09 -1.12 -4.25
CA VAL A 128 -7.86 -1.60 -4.87
C VAL A 128 -7.73 -3.09 -4.60
N THR A 129 -7.41 -3.87 -5.62
CA THR A 129 -7.20 -5.32 -5.51
C THR A 129 -5.73 -5.65 -5.69
N LEU A 130 -5.16 -6.30 -4.70
CA LEU A 130 -3.78 -6.80 -4.71
C LEU A 130 -3.80 -8.31 -4.93
N ARG A 131 -2.85 -8.80 -5.73
CA ARG A 131 -2.49 -10.22 -5.76
C ARG A 131 -1.30 -10.43 -4.85
N THR A 132 -1.49 -11.18 -3.77
CA THR A 132 -0.42 -11.51 -2.83
C THR A 132 0.58 -12.47 -3.43
N TYR A 133 1.78 -12.57 -2.85
CA TYR A 133 2.79 -13.54 -3.28
C TYR A 133 2.38 -15.00 -3.05
N GLU A 134 1.38 -15.24 -2.22
CA GLU A 134 0.74 -16.55 -2.01
C GLU A 134 -0.28 -16.90 -3.10
N GLY A 135 -0.57 -15.96 -4.04
CA GLY A 135 -1.53 -16.13 -5.12
C GLY A 135 -2.96 -15.70 -4.79
N ASN A 136 -3.22 -15.23 -3.58
CA ASN A 136 -4.56 -14.79 -3.18
C ASN A 136 -4.85 -13.37 -3.70
N LEU A 137 -6.14 -13.07 -3.91
CA LEU A 137 -6.61 -11.71 -4.20
C LEU A 137 -7.13 -11.07 -2.91
N VAL A 138 -6.58 -9.94 -2.54
CA VAL A 138 -7.02 -9.13 -1.41
C VAL A 138 -7.58 -7.82 -1.95
N THR A 139 -8.87 -7.57 -1.69
CA THR A 139 -9.55 -6.34 -2.10
C THR A 139 -9.67 -5.40 -0.91
N LEU A 140 -9.07 -4.23 -1.01
CA LEU A 140 -9.02 -3.20 0.01
C LEU A 140 -9.90 -2.02 -0.39
N PRO A 141 -10.87 -1.60 0.44
CA PRO A 141 -11.67 -0.40 0.18
C PRO A 141 -10.78 0.85 0.02
N ASN A 142 -11.10 1.75 -0.90
CA ASN A 142 -10.31 2.95 -1.15
C ASN A 142 -10.13 3.84 0.08
N THR A 143 -11.14 3.90 0.96
CA THR A 143 -11.03 4.63 2.24
C THR A 143 -9.96 4.04 3.13
N SER A 144 -9.85 2.71 3.19
CA SER A 144 -8.80 2.03 3.95
C SER A 144 -7.43 2.29 3.34
N VAL A 145 -7.30 2.17 2.01
CA VAL A 145 -6.02 2.44 1.31
C VAL A 145 -5.57 3.89 1.48
N ALA A 146 -6.49 4.86 1.41
CA ALA A 146 -6.18 6.28 1.59
C ALA A 146 -5.75 6.64 3.01
N ALA A 147 -6.23 5.89 4.02
CA ALA A 147 -5.89 6.10 5.42
C ALA A 147 -4.68 5.26 5.88
N ALA A 148 -4.33 4.22 5.14
CA ALA A 148 -3.27 3.27 5.49
C ALA A 148 -1.87 3.82 5.25
N ARG A 149 -0.88 3.21 5.91
CA ARG A 149 0.52 3.34 5.51
C ARG A 149 0.76 2.53 4.24
N LEU A 150 1.00 3.21 3.14
CA LEU A 150 1.32 2.61 1.86
C LEU A 150 2.82 2.71 1.59
N THR A 151 3.46 1.59 1.32
CA THR A 151 4.84 1.52 0.81
C THR A 151 4.80 1.00 -0.61
N ASN A 152 5.25 1.80 -1.57
CA ASN A 152 5.43 1.38 -2.95
C ASN A 152 6.86 0.87 -3.12
N LEU A 153 7.02 -0.38 -3.53
CA LEU A 153 8.31 -1.05 -3.65
C LEU A 153 8.96 -0.84 -5.04
N ASP A 154 8.18 -0.34 -6.00
CA ASP A 154 8.65 -0.04 -7.35
C ASP A 154 8.96 1.46 -7.55
N ALA A 155 8.60 2.32 -6.59
CA ALA A 155 8.81 3.77 -6.68
C ALA A 155 9.72 4.29 -5.53
N PRO A 156 10.59 5.27 -5.80
CA PRO A 156 10.87 5.93 -7.10
C PRO A 156 11.69 5.06 -8.05
N THR A 157 12.37 4.04 -7.53
CA THR A 157 13.13 3.03 -8.26
C THR A 157 12.80 1.65 -7.71
N PRO A 158 12.83 0.59 -8.50
CA PRO A 158 12.61 -0.78 -8.03
C PRO A 158 13.80 -1.37 -7.25
N ASP A 159 14.76 -0.54 -6.86
CA ASP A 159 15.97 -0.97 -6.16
C ASP A 159 15.68 -1.25 -4.68
N LEU A 160 15.40 -2.50 -4.37
CA LEU A 160 15.05 -2.93 -3.03
C LEU A 160 16.29 -3.21 -2.19
N ARG A 161 16.34 -2.59 -1.02
CA ARG A 161 17.41 -2.80 -0.04
C ARG A 161 17.09 -3.98 0.86
N HIS A 162 18.03 -4.89 0.95
CA HIS A 162 18.05 -5.97 1.94
C HIS A 162 19.12 -5.78 2.99
N HIS A 163 18.87 -6.37 4.15
CA HIS A 163 19.89 -6.54 5.18
C HIS A 163 19.82 -7.94 5.78
N ILE A 164 21.00 -8.55 5.90
CA ILE A 164 21.17 -9.86 6.53
C ILE A 164 22.09 -9.66 7.73
N PRO A 165 21.55 -9.71 8.96
CA PRO A 165 22.39 -9.69 10.16
C PRO A 165 23.06 -11.06 10.34
N PHE A 166 24.33 -11.04 10.75
CA PHE A 166 25.08 -12.23 11.14
C PHE A 166 26.09 -11.91 12.21
N VAL A 167 26.43 -12.90 13.03
CA VAL A 167 27.41 -12.73 14.13
C VAL A 167 28.65 -13.54 13.78
N ALA A 168 29.79 -12.88 13.67
CA ALA A 168 31.09 -13.54 13.50
C ALA A 168 31.82 -13.64 14.83
N ASP A 169 32.65 -14.68 14.97
CA ASP A 169 33.46 -14.88 16.15
C ASP A 169 34.40 -13.69 16.40
N ILE A 170 34.58 -13.30 17.67
CA ILE A 170 35.38 -12.16 18.07
C ILE A 170 36.88 -12.33 17.72
N ASP A 171 37.33 -13.57 17.60
CA ASP A 171 38.75 -13.88 17.29
C ASP A 171 39.05 -13.65 15.80
N ILE A 172 38.05 -13.35 14.96
CA ILE A 172 38.24 -13.12 13.53
C ILE A 172 38.40 -11.63 13.26
N ALA A 173 39.50 -11.27 12.59
CA ALA A 173 39.75 -9.87 12.22
C ALA A 173 38.56 -9.28 11.40
N PRO A 174 38.04 -8.12 11.81
CA PRO A 174 36.87 -7.48 11.12
C PRO A 174 37.12 -7.24 9.63
N GLY A 175 38.35 -6.95 9.22
CA GLY A 175 38.71 -6.78 7.81
C GLY A 175 38.43 -8.03 6.99
N LYS A 176 38.81 -9.22 7.50
CA LYS A 176 38.59 -10.50 6.84
C LYS A 176 37.11 -10.82 6.70
N VAL A 177 36.31 -10.56 7.75
CA VAL A 177 34.84 -10.77 7.71
C VAL A 177 34.22 -9.89 6.64
N ARG A 178 34.60 -8.61 6.63
CA ARG A 178 34.06 -7.63 5.67
C ARG A 178 34.43 -7.97 4.22
N GLU A 179 35.71 -8.27 3.98
CA GLU A 179 36.23 -8.61 2.65
C GLU A 179 35.50 -9.83 2.07
N THR A 180 35.47 -10.94 2.85
CA THR A 180 34.81 -12.19 2.45
C THR A 180 33.31 -11.95 2.10
N ALA A 181 32.61 -11.17 2.92
CA ALA A 181 31.20 -10.88 2.68
C ALA A 181 31.00 -9.97 1.45
N LEU A 182 31.82 -8.93 1.29
CA LEU A 182 31.73 -8.01 0.14
C LEU A 182 32.06 -8.72 -1.19
N GLU A 183 33.10 -9.53 -1.23
CA GLU A 183 33.43 -10.33 -2.41
C GLU A 183 32.30 -11.27 -2.79
N THR A 184 31.69 -11.91 -1.80
CA THR A 184 30.53 -12.79 -2.02
C THR A 184 29.36 -12.01 -2.61
N LEU A 185 28.99 -10.86 -2.02
CA LEU A 185 27.90 -10.04 -2.52
C LEU A 185 28.14 -9.55 -3.96
N ARG A 186 29.38 -9.10 -4.26
CA ARG A 186 29.76 -8.63 -5.60
C ARG A 186 29.78 -9.74 -6.65
N SER A 187 30.00 -10.99 -6.24
CA SER A 187 30.02 -12.15 -7.16
C SER A 187 28.63 -12.60 -7.61
N LEU A 188 27.57 -12.17 -6.92
CA LEU A 188 26.21 -12.58 -7.21
C LEU A 188 25.58 -11.71 -8.32
N PRO A 189 25.09 -12.31 -9.42
CA PRO A 189 24.65 -11.56 -10.60
C PRO A 189 23.41 -10.70 -10.38
N HIS A 190 22.62 -11.00 -9.38
CA HIS A 190 21.39 -10.29 -9.03
C HIS A 190 21.58 -9.19 -7.98
N VAL A 191 22.77 -9.09 -7.39
CA VAL A 191 23.14 -7.99 -6.50
C VAL A 191 23.59 -6.81 -7.34
N LEU A 192 23.01 -5.64 -7.08
CA LEU A 192 23.36 -4.44 -7.84
C LEU A 192 24.74 -3.95 -7.49
N ALA A 193 25.49 -3.51 -8.51
CA ALA A 193 26.76 -2.83 -8.31
C ALA A 193 26.58 -1.37 -7.84
N THR A 194 25.42 -0.79 -8.16
CA THR A 194 25.03 0.57 -7.75
C THR A 194 23.55 0.55 -7.34
N PRO A 195 23.22 0.86 -6.09
CA PRO A 195 24.12 1.17 -4.99
C PRO A 195 25.06 0.00 -4.61
N GLU A 196 26.30 0.34 -4.21
CA GLU A 196 27.31 -0.68 -3.86
C GLU A 196 26.91 -1.45 -2.60
N PRO A 197 27.09 -2.80 -2.55
CA PRO A 197 26.85 -3.56 -1.33
C PRO A 197 27.77 -3.11 -0.19
N LEU A 198 27.25 -3.17 1.04
CA LEU A 198 27.94 -2.74 2.24
C LEU A 198 27.94 -3.84 3.28
N VAL A 199 29.01 -3.89 4.09
CA VAL A 199 29.06 -4.72 5.31
C VAL A 199 29.41 -3.82 6.48
N LEU A 200 28.48 -3.66 7.40
CA LEU A 200 28.62 -2.79 8.56
C LEU A 200 28.89 -3.59 9.82
N PHE A 201 29.87 -3.14 10.60
CA PHE A 201 30.03 -3.52 11.98
C PHE A 201 28.93 -2.80 12.80
N LYS A 202 28.10 -3.53 13.52
CA LYS A 202 26.98 -2.94 14.27
C LYS A 202 27.28 -2.83 15.76
N ASN A 203 27.66 -3.93 16.39
CA ASN A 203 27.85 -3.98 17.83
C ASN A 203 28.66 -5.21 18.24
N PHE A 204 29.19 -5.19 19.45
CA PHE A 204 29.67 -6.37 20.15
C PHE A 204 28.50 -7.05 20.85
N GLU A 205 28.44 -8.37 20.75
CA GLU A 205 27.49 -9.22 21.44
C GLU A 205 28.21 -10.26 22.30
N GLU A 206 27.50 -10.91 23.20
CA GLU A 206 28.08 -11.96 24.07
C GLU A 206 28.78 -13.09 23.28
N ARG A 207 28.40 -13.27 22.04
CA ARG A 207 28.85 -14.38 21.18
C ARG A 207 29.86 -13.97 20.11
N GLY A 208 30.16 -12.71 20.00
CA GLY A 208 31.03 -12.18 18.96
C GLY A 208 30.64 -10.80 18.50
N VAL A 209 30.85 -10.52 17.24
CA VAL A 209 30.55 -9.23 16.62
C VAL A 209 29.38 -9.35 15.68
N LEU A 210 28.37 -8.51 15.89
CA LEU A 210 27.23 -8.38 14.99
C LEU A 210 27.61 -7.53 13.78
N TYR A 211 27.46 -8.11 12.61
CA TYR A 211 27.56 -7.45 11.31
C TYR A 211 26.23 -7.43 10.61
N GLU A 212 26.09 -6.51 9.67
CA GLU A 212 24.94 -6.41 8.79
C GLU A 212 25.42 -6.31 7.34
N ALA A 213 25.14 -7.34 6.55
CA ALA A 213 25.34 -7.32 5.10
C ALA A 213 24.16 -6.64 4.43
N ILE A 214 24.44 -5.58 3.67
CA ILE A 214 23.44 -4.76 2.98
C ILE A 214 23.69 -4.88 1.49
N PHE A 215 22.63 -5.17 0.74
CA PHE A 215 22.67 -5.25 -0.71
C PHE A 215 21.37 -4.80 -1.32
N TRP A 216 21.39 -4.52 -2.62
CA TRP A 216 20.23 -4.09 -3.39
C TRP A 216 19.99 -5.05 -4.56
N HIS A 217 18.73 -5.28 -4.87
CA HIS A 217 18.31 -6.00 -6.07
C HIS A 217 17.04 -5.35 -6.65
N ARG A 218 16.72 -5.68 -7.91
CA ARG A 218 15.47 -5.27 -8.60
C ARG A 218 14.55 -6.48 -8.69
N ASP A 219 13.35 -6.41 -8.51
CA ASP A 219 12.33 -7.43 -8.58
C ASP A 219 11.73 -7.77 -7.21
N PRO A 220 10.70 -6.99 -6.82
CA PRO A 220 9.96 -7.21 -5.58
C PRO A 220 9.38 -8.62 -5.43
N ASN A 221 9.07 -9.30 -6.56
CA ASN A 221 8.40 -10.60 -6.55
C ASN A 221 9.29 -11.73 -5.99
N VAL A 222 10.60 -11.56 -6.04
CA VAL A 222 11.59 -12.54 -5.54
C VAL A 222 12.29 -12.08 -4.27
N TYR A 223 11.71 -11.13 -3.55
CA TYR A 223 12.30 -10.52 -2.35
C TYR A 223 12.80 -11.58 -1.34
N ILE A 224 11.96 -12.55 -0.99
CA ILE A 224 12.31 -13.60 -0.02
C ILE A 224 13.38 -14.53 -0.59
N LEU A 225 13.25 -14.92 -1.87
CA LEU A 225 14.20 -15.82 -2.53
C LEU A 225 15.59 -15.20 -2.64
N ARG A 226 15.70 -13.92 -2.97
CA ARG A 226 17.01 -13.23 -3.06
C ARG A 226 17.70 -13.15 -1.71
N ARG A 227 16.93 -12.92 -0.65
CA ARG A 227 17.48 -12.93 0.69
C ARG A 227 18.02 -14.31 1.09
N ASP A 228 17.31 -15.37 0.74
CA ASP A 228 17.72 -16.74 0.99
C ASP A 228 19.00 -17.11 0.22
N GLU A 229 19.03 -16.87 -1.10
CA GLU A 229 20.21 -17.10 -1.95
C GLU A 229 21.46 -16.41 -1.42
N VAL A 230 21.35 -15.13 -1.08
CA VAL A 230 22.48 -14.35 -0.52
C VAL A 230 22.89 -14.89 0.84
N GLY A 231 21.93 -15.26 1.70
CA GLY A 231 22.24 -15.88 3.00
C GLY A 231 23.03 -17.18 2.86
N GLN A 232 22.61 -18.04 1.94
CA GLN A 232 23.32 -19.29 1.65
C GLN A 232 24.72 -19.03 1.06
N ALA A 233 24.84 -18.10 0.10
CA ALA A 233 26.13 -17.74 -0.49
C ALA A 233 27.11 -17.22 0.55
N LEU A 234 26.68 -16.35 1.46
CA LEU A 234 27.47 -15.86 2.58
C LEU A 234 27.92 -17.01 3.51
N TRP A 235 26.99 -17.93 3.83
CA TRP A 235 27.30 -19.08 4.67
C TRP A 235 28.39 -19.94 4.06
N TYR A 236 28.31 -20.29 2.77
CA TYR A 236 29.34 -21.07 2.07
C TYR A 236 30.67 -20.32 1.97
N ALA A 237 30.64 -19.01 1.70
CA ALA A 237 31.85 -18.20 1.62
C ALA A 237 32.58 -18.11 2.97
N PHE A 238 31.84 -17.89 4.05
CA PHE A 238 32.41 -17.86 5.40
C PHE A 238 33.08 -19.20 5.76
N ARG A 239 32.44 -20.33 5.44
CA ARG A 239 33.00 -21.64 5.65
C ARG A 239 34.29 -21.86 4.87
N ARG A 240 34.33 -21.49 3.58
CA ARG A 240 35.53 -21.62 2.72
C ARG A 240 36.69 -20.76 3.20
N ASN A 241 36.42 -19.59 3.74
CA ASN A 241 37.46 -18.63 4.18
C ASN A 241 37.78 -18.72 5.67
N ASN A 242 37.32 -19.76 6.36
CA ASN A 242 37.54 -19.93 7.81
C ASN A 242 37.06 -18.72 8.61
N VAL A 243 35.90 -18.19 8.26
CA VAL A 243 35.15 -17.21 9.05
C VAL A 243 34.10 -17.96 9.85
N THR A 244 34.31 -18.08 11.17
CA THR A 244 33.38 -18.78 12.06
C THR A 244 32.20 -17.87 12.37
N ILE A 245 30.99 -18.34 12.07
CA ILE A 245 29.74 -17.70 12.51
C ILE A 245 29.48 -18.17 13.94
N ALA A 246 29.31 -17.22 14.84
CA ALA A 246 29.06 -17.51 16.25
C ALA A 246 27.73 -18.21 16.45
N VAL A 247 27.77 -19.41 17.01
CA VAL A 247 26.62 -20.20 17.45
C VAL A 247 26.59 -20.24 18.98
N HIS A 248 25.40 -20.41 19.55
CA HIS A 248 25.26 -20.66 20.99
C HIS A 248 25.90 -21.99 21.34
N ARG A 249 27.19 -22.00 21.66
CA ARG A 249 27.83 -23.13 22.33
C ARG A 249 27.71 -22.87 23.81
N ARG A 250 26.85 -23.53 24.53
CA ARG A 250 27.00 -23.74 25.97
C ARG A 250 28.18 -24.71 26.10
N LEU A 251 29.32 -24.18 26.47
CA LEU A 251 30.39 -25.00 27.04
C LEU A 251 29.85 -25.48 28.40
N LEU A 252 29.35 -26.69 28.42
CA LEU A 252 29.17 -27.41 29.66
C LEU A 252 30.61 -27.74 30.07
N GLU A 253 31.25 -26.90 30.91
CA GLU A 253 32.44 -27.30 31.65
C GLU A 253 32.03 -28.52 32.49
N ARG A 254 32.49 -29.68 32.07
CA ARG A 254 32.46 -30.86 32.93
C ARG A 254 33.27 -30.49 34.19
N PRO A 255 32.69 -30.58 35.39
CA PRO A 255 33.51 -30.46 36.60
C PRO A 255 34.65 -31.44 36.44
N THR A 256 35.87 -30.94 36.46
CA THR A 256 37.05 -31.82 36.56
C THR A 256 36.88 -32.63 37.84
N ASP A 257 36.59 -33.91 37.68
CA ASP A 257 36.69 -34.92 38.73
C ASP A 257 38.12 -34.86 39.30
N GLY A 258 38.29 -34.14 40.36
CA GLY A 258 39.60 -33.91 40.98
C GLY A 258 39.56 -33.36 42.38
N ALA A 259 38.45 -33.60 43.09
CA ALA A 259 38.45 -33.50 44.53
C ALA A 259 37.91 -34.82 45.12
N ALA A 260 38.78 -35.81 45.16
CA ALA A 260 38.58 -36.97 46.02
C ALA A 260 38.23 -36.48 47.43
N ALA A 261 37.01 -36.73 47.86
CA ALA A 261 36.60 -36.50 49.21
C ALA A 261 37.55 -37.25 50.13
N ALA A 262 38.31 -36.51 50.97
CA ALA A 262 39.04 -37.10 52.06
C ALA A 262 38.05 -37.77 53.05
N PRO A 263 38.33 -39.00 53.52
CA PRO A 263 37.46 -39.66 54.48
C PRO A 263 37.42 -38.89 55.83
N PRO A 264 36.31 -38.97 56.55
CA PRO A 264 36.23 -38.33 57.86
C PRO A 264 37.24 -38.97 58.80
N ARG A 265 38.01 -38.16 59.52
CA ARG A 265 38.87 -38.58 60.63
C ARG A 265 37.96 -38.70 61.87
N ASP A 266 37.98 -39.87 62.47
CA ASP A 266 37.41 -40.20 63.78
C ASP A 266 37.97 -39.32 64.88
#